data_785fb8d315d4edb01cffbc286de82648
#
_entry.id   785fb8d315d4edb01cffbc286de82648
#
_cell.length_a   1.000
_cell.length_b   1.000
_cell.length_c   1.000
_cell.angle_alpha   90.00
_cell.angle_beta   90.00
_cell.angle_gamma   90.00
#
_symmetry.space_group_name_H-M   'P 1'
#
loop_
_entity.id
_entity.type
_entity.pdbx_description
1 polymer ?
#
loop_
_entity_poly.entity_id
_entity_poly.type
_entity_poly.pdbx_seq_one_letter_code
_entity_poly.pdbx_strand_id
1 'polypeptide(L)'
;IAFRTVMYQQFGAGSFGALQLFDSNQPGNEQVLLGSPFASSNFNWGWDDEGGMGLPPEVDAATDAAVCARLVFRIDHMAGDERVRMWVDPVADFPTTETPNLDGVITDLRWDEIRINSGGSGTHFFWDDIVIARGEPDPNIGMNYCGPGNPNSTGASSEILAGGSPMASANDVTLVASNIPTNSFGFFLTSRTQGFTSMPGGSQGNLCLAGSIGRYVGPGQIQNSGQLGEFSLALDLTQTPTPTGFVTIQAGETWNFQGWHRDSVGGSATSNFTDGVSVMFQ
;
A
#
# COMPACT_ATOMS: atom_id res chain seq x y z
N ILE A 1 -5.55 -3.20 -1.30
CA ILE A 1 -5.62 -4.60 -0.86
C ILE A 1 -4.99 -5.47 -1.91
N ALA A 2 -4.21 -6.44 -1.50
CA ALA A 2 -3.63 -7.40 -2.40
C ALA A 2 -4.05 -8.83 -2.00
N PHE A 3 -4.29 -9.65 -3.00
CA PHE A 3 -4.58 -11.07 -2.85
C PHE A 3 -3.48 -11.87 -3.54
N ARG A 4 -2.98 -12.89 -2.87
CA ARG A 4 -2.06 -13.88 -3.44
C ARG A 4 -2.70 -15.26 -3.32
N THR A 5 -2.68 -16.03 -4.38
CA THR A 5 -3.13 -17.41 -4.35
C THR A 5 -2.40 -18.23 -5.40
N VAL A 6 -2.35 -19.53 -5.20
CA VAL A 6 -1.95 -20.51 -6.21
C VAL A 6 -3.22 -21.18 -6.71
N MET A 7 -3.42 -21.16 -8.00
CA MET A 7 -4.62 -21.73 -8.64
C MET A 7 -4.24 -22.72 -9.73
N TYR A 8 -5.09 -23.69 -9.90
CA TYR A 8 -5.01 -24.66 -10.98
C TYR A 8 -6.40 -25.04 -11.44
N GLN A 9 -6.63 -24.97 -12.75
CA GLN A 9 -7.88 -25.40 -13.36
C GLN A 9 -7.68 -26.70 -14.14
N GLN A 10 -8.51 -27.71 -13.88
CA GLN A 10 -8.55 -28.93 -14.67
C GLN A 10 -9.84 -29.04 -15.46
N PHE A 11 -9.80 -28.70 -16.76
CA PHE A 11 -10.75 -28.97 -17.86
C PHE A 11 -12.23 -28.51 -17.77
N GLY A 12 -12.69 -27.90 -18.86
CA GLY A 12 -14.06 -27.73 -19.31
C GLY A 12 -14.40 -26.33 -19.80
N ALA A 13 -14.84 -26.19 -21.07
CA ALA A 13 -15.40 -24.94 -21.56
C ALA A 13 -16.61 -24.51 -20.71
N GLY A 14 -16.65 -23.25 -20.31
CA GLY A 14 -17.73 -22.72 -19.48
C GLY A 14 -17.57 -22.97 -17.99
N SER A 15 -16.35 -23.06 -17.52
CA SER A 15 -16.03 -23.15 -16.10
C SER A 15 -15.31 -21.90 -15.61
N PHE A 16 -15.44 -21.59 -14.34
CA PHE A 16 -14.73 -20.50 -13.69
C PHE A 16 -14.19 -20.94 -12.34
N GLY A 17 -13.15 -20.27 -11.89
CA GLY A 17 -12.62 -20.41 -10.54
C GLY A 17 -11.99 -19.11 -10.10
N ALA A 18 -12.47 -18.58 -8.98
CA ALA A 18 -12.14 -17.24 -8.60
C ALA A 18 -12.26 -16.96 -7.10
N LEU A 19 -11.57 -15.93 -6.66
CA LEU A 19 -11.97 -15.14 -5.52
C LEU A 19 -13.03 -14.14 -6.01
N GLN A 20 -14.18 -14.13 -5.36
CA GLN A 20 -15.27 -13.22 -5.68
C GLN A 20 -15.45 -12.22 -4.56
N LEU A 21 -15.59 -10.95 -4.92
CA LEU A 21 -15.91 -9.87 -4.00
C LEU A 21 -17.39 -9.53 -4.12
N PHE A 22 -18.07 -9.46 -2.99
CA PHE A 22 -19.51 -9.18 -2.90
C PHE A 22 -19.78 -7.97 -2.01
N ASP A 23 -20.80 -7.20 -2.33
CA ASP A 23 -21.40 -6.21 -1.44
C ASP A 23 -22.64 -6.82 -0.77
N SER A 24 -22.57 -7.09 0.54
CA SER A 24 -23.66 -7.70 1.30
C SER A 24 -24.91 -6.81 1.39
N ASN A 25 -24.77 -5.50 1.13
CA ASN A 25 -25.86 -4.56 1.08
C ASN A 25 -26.67 -4.66 -0.21
N GLN A 26 -26.17 -5.41 -1.21
CA GLN A 26 -26.81 -5.64 -2.49
C GLN A 26 -26.94 -7.16 -2.74
N PRO A 27 -28.02 -7.81 -2.27
CA PRO A 27 -28.21 -9.24 -2.40
C PRO A 27 -28.07 -9.72 -3.85
N GLY A 28 -27.15 -10.66 -4.07
CA GLY A 28 -26.88 -11.24 -5.38
C GLY A 28 -25.87 -10.47 -6.24
N ASN A 29 -25.30 -9.39 -5.71
CA ASN A 29 -24.31 -8.61 -6.45
C ASN A 29 -22.89 -9.06 -6.15
N GLU A 30 -22.39 -9.93 -6.99
CA GLU A 30 -20.97 -10.08 -7.24
C GLU A 30 -20.45 -8.78 -7.85
N GLN A 31 -19.40 -8.22 -7.26
CA GLN A 31 -18.80 -6.98 -7.74
C GLN A 31 -17.65 -7.25 -8.69
N VAL A 32 -16.83 -8.23 -8.38
CA VAL A 32 -15.73 -8.67 -9.23
C VAL A 32 -15.37 -10.12 -8.96
N LEU A 33 -15.00 -10.82 -10.02
CA LEU A 33 -14.43 -12.16 -10.01
C LEU A 33 -12.96 -12.06 -10.40
N LEU A 34 -12.07 -12.46 -9.49
CA LEU A 34 -10.61 -12.42 -9.68
C LEU A 34 -10.08 -13.86 -9.84
N GLY A 35 -9.59 -14.22 -11.02
CA GLY A 35 -9.10 -15.58 -11.26
C GLY A 35 -9.21 -16.01 -12.71
N SER A 36 -9.92 -17.11 -12.99
CA SER A 36 -10.27 -17.56 -14.35
C SER A 36 -11.75 -17.30 -14.61
N PRO A 37 -12.11 -16.23 -15.35
CA PRO A 37 -13.49 -15.85 -15.61
C PRO A 37 -14.24 -16.84 -16.50
N PHE A 38 -15.57 -16.93 -16.32
CA PHE A 38 -16.44 -17.85 -17.03
C PHE A 38 -16.43 -17.69 -18.57
N ALA A 39 -16.34 -16.47 -19.05
CA ALA A 39 -16.42 -16.16 -20.47
C ALA A 39 -15.07 -16.17 -21.19
N SER A 40 -13.97 -16.47 -20.49
CA SER A 40 -12.68 -16.61 -21.14
C SER A 40 -12.68 -17.84 -22.04
N SER A 41 -12.68 -17.63 -23.36
CA SER A 41 -12.70 -18.73 -24.34
C SER A 41 -11.43 -19.58 -24.33
N ASN A 42 -10.37 -19.12 -23.65
CA ASN A 42 -9.02 -19.69 -23.68
C ASN A 42 -8.47 -20.09 -22.32
N PHE A 43 -9.29 -20.12 -21.27
CA PHE A 43 -8.82 -20.44 -19.91
C PHE A 43 -7.64 -19.57 -19.44
N ASN A 44 -7.75 -18.27 -19.63
CA ASN A 44 -6.75 -17.33 -19.20
C ASN A 44 -7.02 -16.80 -17.79
N TRP A 45 -5.98 -16.31 -17.12
CA TRP A 45 -6.12 -15.57 -15.88
C TRP A 45 -6.57 -14.13 -16.14
N GLY A 46 -7.41 -13.59 -15.27
CA GLY A 46 -7.94 -12.23 -15.41
C GLY A 46 -8.98 -11.91 -14.35
N TRP A 47 -9.87 -10.99 -14.69
CA TRP A 47 -11.03 -10.65 -13.86
C TRP A 47 -12.27 -10.39 -14.71
N ASP A 48 -13.42 -10.45 -14.05
CA ASP A 48 -14.73 -10.05 -14.59
C ASP A 48 -15.34 -9.07 -13.59
N ASP A 49 -15.61 -7.85 -14.02
CA ASP A 49 -16.06 -6.74 -13.19
C ASP A 49 -17.59 -6.60 -13.09
N GLU A 50 -18.31 -7.55 -13.64
CA GLU A 50 -19.77 -7.51 -13.53
C GLU A 50 -20.37 -8.89 -13.34
N GLY A 51 -21.06 -9.08 -12.26
CA GLY A 51 -21.90 -10.27 -12.04
C GLY A 51 -22.88 -10.56 -13.16
N GLY A 52 -22.37 -10.74 -14.38
CA GLY A 52 -23.11 -11.19 -15.54
C GLY A 52 -23.78 -10.11 -16.40
N MET A 53 -23.37 -8.85 -16.35
CA MET A 53 -24.00 -7.76 -17.14
C MET A 53 -23.47 -7.61 -18.58
N GLY A 54 -22.61 -8.52 -19.04
CA GLY A 54 -22.37 -8.67 -20.47
C GLY A 54 -21.20 -7.91 -21.07
N LEU A 55 -20.33 -7.34 -20.26
CA LEU A 55 -19.01 -6.95 -20.72
C LEU A 55 -18.09 -8.18 -20.80
N PRO A 56 -17.19 -8.26 -21.79
CA PRO A 56 -16.24 -9.35 -21.84
C PRO A 56 -15.25 -9.22 -20.66
N PRO A 57 -14.89 -10.34 -19.99
CA PRO A 57 -13.90 -10.29 -18.92
C PRO A 57 -12.55 -9.82 -19.47
N GLU A 58 -11.79 -9.13 -18.64
CA GLU A 58 -10.40 -8.79 -18.93
C GLU A 58 -9.51 -9.98 -18.62
N VAL A 59 -8.78 -10.47 -19.61
CA VAL A 59 -7.89 -11.63 -19.45
C VAL A 59 -6.54 -11.40 -20.10
N ASP A 60 -5.49 -11.94 -19.51
CA ASP A 60 -4.17 -11.98 -20.12
C ASP A 60 -4.07 -13.17 -21.09
N ALA A 61 -4.10 -12.89 -22.38
CA ALA A 61 -4.02 -13.89 -23.44
C ALA A 61 -2.70 -14.68 -23.48
N ALA A 62 -1.67 -14.23 -22.75
CA ALA A 62 -0.38 -14.92 -22.65
C ALA A 62 -0.35 -15.96 -21.52
N THR A 63 -1.36 -16.00 -20.65
CA THR A 63 -1.43 -16.94 -19.52
C THR A 63 -2.34 -18.12 -19.83
N ASP A 64 -2.10 -19.24 -19.15
CA ASP A 64 -2.92 -20.45 -19.26
C ASP A 64 -3.34 -20.89 -17.84
N ALA A 65 -4.63 -20.77 -17.56
CA ALA A 65 -5.19 -21.15 -16.27
C ALA A 65 -5.24 -22.68 -16.04
N ALA A 66 -4.94 -23.49 -17.04
CA ALA A 66 -4.71 -24.93 -16.88
C ALA A 66 -3.35 -25.25 -16.24
N VAL A 67 -2.49 -24.26 -16.04
CA VAL A 67 -1.20 -24.37 -15.36
C VAL A 67 -1.29 -23.72 -14.00
N CYS A 68 -0.77 -24.43 -12.98
CA CYS A 68 -0.69 -23.87 -11.63
C CYS A 68 0.13 -22.58 -11.64
N ALA A 69 -0.44 -21.50 -11.13
CA ALA A 69 0.19 -20.19 -11.10
C ALA A 69 -0.02 -19.50 -9.75
N ARG A 70 0.94 -18.69 -9.36
CA ARG A 70 0.76 -17.74 -8.28
C ARG A 70 0.11 -16.48 -8.85
N LEU A 71 -1.07 -16.16 -8.38
CA LEU A 71 -1.79 -14.95 -8.78
C LEU A 71 -1.71 -13.91 -7.68
N VAL A 72 -1.41 -12.69 -8.06
CA VAL A 72 -1.50 -11.53 -7.19
C VAL A 72 -2.45 -10.53 -7.83
N PHE A 73 -3.51 -10.17 -7.13
CA PHE A 73 -4.41 -9.09 -7.49
C PHE A 73 -4.22 -7.95 -6.52
N ARG A 74 -4.08 -6.75 -7.03
CA ARG A 74 -4.03 -5.53 -6.25
C ARG A 74 -5.18 -4.61 -6.65
N ILE A 75 -5.95 -4.20 -5.64
CA ILE A 75 -7.03 -3.22 -5.80
C ILE A 75 -6.61 -1.97 -5.06
N ASP A 76 -6.43 -0.89 -5.80
CA ASP A 76 -6.14 0.42 -5.25
C ASP A 76 -7.46 1.19 -5.15
N HIS A 77 -7.95 1.34 -3.92
CA HIS A 77 -9.17 2.11 -3.65
C HIS A 77 -8.88 3.60 -3.78
N MET A 78 -9.54 4.23 -4.71
CA MET A 78 -9.43 5.66 -4.99
C MET A 78 -10.80 6.34 -4.85
N ALA A 79 -10.84 7.66 -4.89
CA ALA A 79 -12.10 8.37 -4.98
C ALA A 79 -12.68 8.22 -6.41
N GLY A 80 -13.72 7.41 -6.56
CA GLY A 80 -14.33 7.05 -7.84
C GLY A 80 -13.97 5.63 -8.25
N ASP A 81 -13.42 5.47 -9.44
CA ASP A 81 -13.11 4.16 -9.99
C ASP A 81 -11.83 3.57 -9.36
N GLU A 82 -11.85 2.28 -9.02
CA GLU A 82 -10.73 1.54 -8.46
C GLU A 82 -9.83 1.00 -9.56
N ARG A 83 -8.51 1.15 -9.37
CA ARG A 83 -7.52 0.51 -10.23
C ARG A 83 -7.29 -0.92 -9.79
N VAL A 84 -7.39 -1.87 -10.72
CA VAL A 84 -7.13 -3.29 -10.49
C VAL A 84 -5.95 -3.73 -11.34
N ARG A 85 -4.99 -4.40 -10.72
CA ARG A 85 -3.81 -4.94 -11.38
C ARG A 85 -3.65 -6.40 -11.05
N MET A 86 -3.20 -7.20 -12.01
CA MET A 86 -2.93 -8.62 -11.84
C MET A 86 -1.51 -8.96 -12.27
N TRP A 87 -0.86 -9.79 -11.49
CA TRP A 87 0.41 -10.44 -11.83
C TRP A 87 0.23 -11.95 -11.80
N VAL A 88 0.86 -12.63 -12.75
CA VAL A 88 0.94 -14.09 -12.82
C VAL A 88 2.39 -14.48 -12.59
N ASP A 89 2.63 -15.32 -11.59
CA ASP A 89 3.97 -15.78 -11.16
C ASP A 89 4.98 -14.64 -10.91
N PRO A 90 4.62 -13.56 -10.20
CA PRO A 90 5.56 -12.50 -9.91
C PRO A 90 6.69 -13.00 -9.00
N VAL A 91 7.84 -12.32 -9.05
CA VAL A 91 8.98 -12.62 -8.18
C VAL A 91 8.68 -12.24 -6.73
N ALA A 92 8.12 -11.04 -6.52
CA ALA A 92 7.71 -10.58 -5.20
C ALA A 92 6.36 -11.13 -4.79
N ASP A 93 6.15 -11.35 -3.49
CA ASP A 93 4.85 -11.78 -2.95
C ASP A 93 3.75 -10.72 -3.17
N PHE A 94 4.11 -9.45 -3.07
CA PHE A 94 3.25 -8.31 -3.38
C PHE A 94 4.03 -7.33 -4.27
N PRO A 95 3.92 -7.46 -5.60
CA PRO A 95 4.70 -6.66 -6.53
C PRO A 95 4.37 -5.16 -6.43
N THR A 96 5.41 -4.33 -6.42
CA THR A 96 5.28 -2.87 -6.43
C THR A 96 5.92 -2.25 -7.68
N THR A 97 7.00 -2.86 -8.18
CA THR A 97 7.78 -2.37 -9.33
C THR A 97 7.71 -3.27 -10.54
N GLU A 98 7.24 -4.51 -10.40
CA GLU A 98 7.07 -5.43 -11.52
C GLU A 98 5.89 -4.97 -12.41
N THR A 99 6.06 -5.05 -13.71
CA THR A 99 4.98 -4.75 -14.67
C THR A 99 3.84 -5.76 -14.49
N PRO A 100 2.60 -5.31 -14.27
CA PRO A 100 1.47 -6.22 -14.17
C PRO A 100 1.17 -6.88 -15.52
N ASN A 101 0.61 -8.09 -15.48
CA ASN A 101 0.08 -8.76 -16.67
C ASN A 101 -1.19 -8.07 -17.19
N LEU A 102 -2.03 -7.60 -16.27
CA LEU A 102 -3.20 -6.78 -16.57
C LEU A 102 -3.24 -5.56 -15.66
N ASP A 103 -3.73 -4.46 -16.20
CA ASP A 103 -3.90 -3.18 -15.50
C ASP A 103 -5.16 -2.51 -16.04
N GLY A 104 -6.16 -2.37 -15.22
CA GLY A 104 -7.47 -1.84 -15.61
C GLY A 104 -8.15 -1.08 -14.48
N VAL A 105 -9.37 -0.66 -14.74
CA VAL A 105 -10.19 0.15 -13.84
C VAL A 105 -11.55 -0.48 -13.69
N ILE A 106 -12.05 -0.60 -12.46
CA ILE A 106 -13.41 -1.04 -12.15
C ILE A 106 -14.18 0.12 -11.54
N THR A 107 -15.36 0.38 -12.07
CA THR A 107 -16.17 1.53 -11.65
C THR A 107 -16.80 1.29 -10.28
N ASP A 108 -16.50 2.20 -9.32
CA ASP A 108 -17.13 2.30 -7.99
C ASP A 108 -17.20 0.95 -7.24
N LEU A 109 -16.11 0.17 -7.25
CA LEU A 109 -16.03 -1.16 -6.64
C LEU A 109 -16.18 -1.06 -5.12
N ARG A 110 -17.25 -1.67 -4.60
CA ARG A 110 -17.52 -1.78 -3.16
C ARG A 110 -17.71 -3.22 -2.77
N TRP A 111 -17.13 -3.62 -1.67
CA TRP A 111 -17.28 -4.99 -1.19
C TRP A 111 -17.02 -5.08 0.33
N ASP A 112 -17.66 -6.02 0.95
CA ASP A 112 -17.52 -6.35 2.37
C ASP A 112 -17.43 -7.85 2.63
N GLU A 113 -17.60 -8.67 1.58
CA GLU A 113 -17.53 -10.12 1.65
C GLU A 113 -16.64 -10.69 0.56
N ILE A 114 -15.82 -11.69 0.90
CA ILE A 114 -14.96 -12.44 -0.02
C ILE A 114 -15.44 -13.89 -0.05
N ARG A 115 -15.61 -14.44 -1.23
CA ARG A 115 -15.94 -15.85 -1.45
C ARG A 115 -14.90 -16.52 -2.33
N ILE A 116 -14.62 -17.78 -2.04
CA ILE A 116 -13.91 -18.67 -2.96
C ILE A 116 -14.98 -19.47 -3.67
N ASN A 117 -15.04 -19.37 -4.98
CA ASN A 117 -16.07 -20.02 -5.76
C ASN A 117 -15.52 -20.62 -7.06
N SER A 118 -16.15 -21.68 -7.49
CA SER A 118 -15.91 -22.31 -8.78
C SER A 118 -17.19 -22.92 -9.32
N GLY A 119 -17.35 -22.92 -10.62
CA GLY A 119 -18.53 -23.47 -11.29
C GLY A 119 -18.22 -24.00 -12.68
N GLY A 120 -19.19 -24.73 -13.23
CA GLY A 120 -19.10 -25.41 -14.52
C GLY A 120 -19.06 -26.92 -14.40
N SER A 121 -19.23 -27.63 -15.50
CA SER A 121 -19.28 -29.08 -15.51
C SER A 121 -17.89 -29.67 -15.71
N GLY A 122 -17.44 -30.49 -14.75
CA GLY A 122 -16.22 -31.31 -14.91
C GLY A 122 -14.91 -30.57 -14.62
N THR A 123 -14.97 -29.47 -13.89
CA THR A 123 -13.80 -28.70 -13.50
C THR A 123 -13.49 -28.82 -12.02
N HIS A 124 -12.21 -28.85 -11.73
CA HIS A 124 -11.69 -28.78 -10.38
C HIS A 124 -10.73 -27.59 -10.28
N PHE A 125 -10.92 -26.75 -9.27
CA PHE A 125 -9.99 -25.71 -8.90
C PHE A 125 -9.31 -26.08 -7.58
N PHE A 126 -8.02 -25.89 -7.53
CA PHE A 126 -7.23 -26.07 -6.33
C PHE A 126 -6.71 -24.72 -5.88
N TRP A 127 -6.89 -24.45 -4.62
CA TRP A 127 -6.50 -23.21 -3.98
C TRP A 127 -5.52 -23.51 -2.87
N ASP A 128 -4.44 -22.79 -2.81
CA ASP A 128 -3.44 -22.91 -1.76
C ASP A 128 -2.88 -21.53 -1.44
N ASP A 129 -2.43 -21.33 -0.22
CA ASP A 129 -1.77 -20.10 0.23
C ASP A 129 -2.57 -18.80 -0.07
N ILE A 130 -3.85 -18.77 0.23
CA ILE A 130 -4.64 -17.55 0.06
C ILE A 130 -4.22 -16.56 1.14
N VAL A 131 -3.56 -15.47 0.73
CA VAL A 131 -3.13 -14.38 1.59
C VAL A 131 -3.84 -13.11 1.18
N ILE A 132 -4.55 -12.51 2.12
CA ILE A 132 -5.16 -11.19 1.95
C ILE A 132 -4.35 -10.22 2.80
N ALA A 133 -3.68 -9.30 2.15
CA ALA A 133 -2.92 -8.26 2.82
C ALA A 133 -3.55 -6.90 2.51
N ARG A 134 -3.59 -6.04 3.49
CA ARG A 134 -3.75 -4.62 3.24
C ARG A 134 -2.43 -4.19 2.59
N GLY A 135 -2.48 -3.83 1.32
CA GLY A 135 -1.30 -3.37 0.61
C GLY A 135 -0.65 -2.23 1.37
N GLU A 136 0.67 -2.19 1.36
CA GLU A 136 1.39 -0.96 1.59
C GLU A 136 0.71 0.15 0.76
N PRO A 137 0.58 1.36 1.29
CA PRO A 137 0.07 2.48 0.51
C PRO A 137 0.82 2.51 -0.83
N ASP A 138 0.11 2.82 -1.92
CA ASP A 138 0.67 2.84 -3.28
C ASP A 138 2.00 3.61 -3.30
N PRO A 139 3.03 3.11 -3.99
CA PRO A 139 4.39 3.53 -3.72
C PRO A 139 4.54 5.05 -3.89
N ASN A 140 4.98 5.66 -2.81
CA ASN A 140 5.51 7.02 -2.78
C ASN A 140 4.68 8.08 -3.54
N ILE A 141 3.66 8.62 -2.87
CA ILE A 141 3.01 9.86 -3.32
C ILE A 141 3.93 11.08 -3.21
N GLY A 142 5.21 10.89 -3.02
CA GLY A 142 6.19 11.95 -2.85
C GLY A 142 7.55 11.55 -3.42
N MET A 143 8.50 12.44 -3.20
CA MET A 143 9.90 12.22 -3.56
C MET A 143 10.75 12.20 -2.29
N ASN A 144 11.51 11.13 -2.08
CA ASN A 144 12.49 11.09 -1.00
C ASN A 144 13.66 12.03 -1.30
N TYR A 145 14.16 12.65 -0.25
CA TYR A 145 15.30 13.57 -0.30
C TYR A 145 16.15 13.45 0.98
N CYS A 146 17.31 14.06 0.98
CA CYS A 146 18.21 14.07 2.14
C CYS A 146 18.68 12.65 2.56
N GLY A 147 18.58 11.70 1.67
CA GLY A 147 19.01 10.33 1.91
C GLY A 147 20.36 9.98 1.30
N PRO A 148 20.94 8.82 1.68
CA PRO A 148 20.45 7.98 2.77
C PRO A 148 20.63 8.64 4.14
N GLY A 149 19.76 8.29 5.12
CA GLY A 149 19.92 8.69 6.50
C GLY A 149 21.22 8.15 7.12
N ASN A 150 21.66 8.74 8.21
CA ASN A 150 22.81 8.18 8.96
C ASN A 150 22.43 6.80 9.54
N PRO A 151 23.35 5.81 9.50
CA PRO A 151 23.07 4.50 10.08
C PRO A 151 22.69 4.61 11.58
N ASN A 152 21.69 3.85 11.98
CA ASN A 152 21.25 3.71 13.35
C ASN A 152 22.01 2.57 14.08
N SER A 153 21.63 2.24 15.30
CA SER A 153 22.29 1.19 16.11
C SER A 153 22.20 -0.22 15.51
N THR A 154 21.35 -0.45 14.51
CA THR A 154 21.31 -1.73 13.77
C THR A 154 22.32 -1.77 12.63
N GLY A 155 22.93 -0.66 12.27
CA GLY A 155 23.81 -0.49 11.12
C GLY A 155 23.06 -0.13 9.82
N ALA A 156 21.74 -0.10 9.84
CA ALA A 156 20.92 0.32 8.71
C ALA A 156 20.56 1.82 8.78
N SER A 157 20.32 2.45 7.62
CA SER A 157 19.72 3.77 7.55
C SER A 157 18.20 3.63 7.68
N SER A 158 17.60 4.43 8.56
CA SER A 158 16.14 4.50 8.66
C SER A 158 15.55 5.30 7.48
N GLU A 159 14.42 4.85 6.98
CA GLU A 159 13.77 5.38 5.79
C GLU A 159 12.32 5.81 6.09
N ILE A 160 11.81 6.76 5.31
CA ILE A 160 10.39 7.16 5.34
C ILE A 160 9.75 7.01 3.98
N LEU A 161 8.52 6.54 3.98
CA LEU A 161 7.64 6.51 2.81
C LEU A 161 6.35 7.26 3.13
N ALA A 162 5.75 7.87 2.12
CA ALA A 162 4.40 8.39 2.18
C ALA A 162 3.54 7.67 1.13
N GLY A 163 2.42 7.13 1.54
CA GLY A 163 1.50 6.43 0.65
C GLY A 163 0.08 6.94 0.78
N GLY A 164 -0.80 6.48 -0.10
CA GLY A 164 -2.19 6.91 -0.18
C GLY A 164 -2.44 7.85 -1.36
N SER A 165 -3.20 8.90 -1.16
CA SER A 165 -3.60 9.83 -2.21
C SER A 165 -2.94 11.22 -2.03
N PRO A 166 -2.34 11.80 -3.10
CA PRO A 166 -1.86 13.18 -3.05
C PRO A 166 -3.00 14.21 -3.13
N MET A 167 -4.25 13.78 -3.37
CA MET A 167 -5.42 14.65 -3.34
C MET A 167 -5.70 15.10 -1.91
N ALA A 168 -5.50 16.39 -1.60
CA ALA A 168 -5.72 16.93 -0.25
C ALA A 168 -7.15 16.66 0.27
N SER A 169 -8.14 16.70 -0.62
CA SER A 169 -9.55 16.44 -0.30
C SER A 169 -9.84 14.98 0.06
N ALA A 170 -9.01 14.04 -0.37
CA ALA A 170 -9.18 12.63 -0.03
C ALA A 170 -8.82 12.33 1.44
N ASN A 171 -7.99 13.19 2.06
CA ASN A 171 -7.52 13.01 3.44
C ASN A 171 -6.98 11.61 3.72
N ASP A 172 -6.26 11.04 2.75
CA ASP A 172 -5.80 9.66 2.74
C ASP A 172 -4.28 9.62 2.49
N VAL A 173 -3.51 9.93 3.52
CA VAL A 173 -2.05 9.81 3.51
C VAL A 173 -1.60 9.03 4.73
N THR A 174 -0.77 8.02 4.51
CA THR A 174 -0.10 7.28 5.57
C THR A 174 1.41 7.43 5.42
N LEU A 175 2.06 7.83 6.50
CA LEU A 175 3.52 7.80 6.62
C LEU A 175 3.96 6.48 7.23
N VAL A 176 5.01 5.88 6.69
CA VAL A 176 5.66 4.68 7.21
C VAL A 176 7.13 4.98 7.43
N ALA A 177 7.63 4.69 8.62
CA ALA A 177 9.06 4.78 8.95
C ALA A 177 9.58 3.36 9.24
N SER A 178 10.61 2.93 8.52
CA SER A 178 11.16 1.57 8.55
C SER A 178 12.67 1.53 8.81
N ASN A 179 13.23 0.33 8.93
CA ASN A 179 14.62 0.09 9.28
C ASN A 179 15.02 0.74 10.63
N ILE A 180 14.09 0.84 11.55
CA ILE A 180 14.28 1.44 12.87
C ILE A 180 14.70 0.34 13.87
N PRO A 181 15.52 0.64 14.89
CA PRO A 181 15.79 -0.32 15.96
C PRO A 181 14.48 -0.87 16.56
N THR A 182 14.42 -2.17 16.80
CA THR A 182 13.22 -2.82 17.35
C THR A 182 12.85 -2.26 18.72
N ASN A 183 11.54 -2.21 19.02
CA ASN A 183 10.97 -1.70 20.26
C ASN A 183 11.37 -0.25 20.59
N SER A 184 11.68 0.54 19.58
CA SER A 184 12.06 1.94 19.71
C SER A 184 10.87 2.86 19.53
N PHE A 185 10.75 3.90 20.35
CA PHE A 185 9.70 4.91 20.20
C PHE A 185 10.09 5.97 19.20
N GLY A 186 9.14 6.40 18.38
CA GLY A 186 9.31 7.44 17.39
C GLY A 186 8.03 8.22 17.10
N PHE A 187 8.14 9.25 16.30
CA PHE A 187 7.04 10.07 15.79
C PHE A 187 7.45 10.78 14.51
N PHE A 188 6.47 11.31 13.78
CA PHE A 188 6.74 12.06 12.56
C PHE A 188 6.80 13.55 12.81
N LEU A 189 7.61 14.20 11.96
CA LEU A 189 7.81 15.65 11.86
C LEU A 189 7.30 16.12 10.51
N THR A 190 6.87 17.37 10.43
CA THR A 190 6.44 17.98 9.16
C THR A 190 6.84 19.44 9.07
N SER A 191 7.04 19.92 7.84
CA SER A 191 7.26 21.33 7.52
C SER A 191 7.00 21.61 6.04
N ARG A 192 6.65 22.85 5.71
CA ARG A 192 6.62 23.32 4.31
C ARG A 192 8.01 23.58 3.74
N THR A 193 9.03 23.62 4.57
CA THR A 193 10.39 23.99 4.17
C THR A 193 11.36 22.84 4.40
N GLN A 194 12.07 22.45 3.36
CA GLN A 194 13.21 21.55 3.47
C GLN A 194 14.40 22.27 4.10
N GLY A 195 15.28 21.52 4.76
CA GLY A 195 16.50 22.02 5.35
C GLY A 195 17.51 20.93 5.56
N PHE A 196 18.62 21.27 6.18
CA PHE A 196 19.64 20.31 6.58
C PHE A 196 20.35 20.80 7.85
N THR A 197 20.21 20.05 8.92
CA THR A 197 20.97 20.26 10.16
C THR A 197 21.57 18.93 10.58
N SER A 198 22.91 18.86 10.57
CA SER A 198 23.64 17.65 10.98
C SER A 198 23.55 17.44 12.48
N MET A 199 23.18 16.24 12.90
CA MET A 199 23.19 15.76 14.28
C MET A 199 22.61 16.74 15.31
N PRO A 200 21.40 17.31 15.11
CA PRO A 200 20.87 18.31 16.01
C PRO A 200 20.61 17.76 17.41
N GLY A 201 20.99 18.53 18.44
CA GLY A 201 20.70 18.18 19.83
C GLY A 201 21.35 16.90 20.33
N GLY A 202 22.42 16.43 19.68
CA GLY A 202 23.13 15.19 20.03
C GLY A 202 22.52 13.94 19.38
N SER A 203 21.61 14.11 18.44
CA SER A 203 21.14 13.02 17.58
C SER A 203 22.28 12.47 16.72
N GLN A 204 22.15 11.22 16.28
CA GLN A 204 23.08 10.61 15.30
C GLN A 204 22.64 10.86 13.86
N GLY A 205 21.40 11.25 13.66
CA GLY A 205 20.83 11.52 12.32
C GLY A 205 20.82 13.00 11.96
N ASN A 206 20.40 13.28 10.73
CA ASN A 206 20.28 14.63 10.18
C ASN A 206 18.80 15.06 10.17
N LEU A 207 18.53 16.28 10.59
CA LEU A 207 17.21 16.88 10.43
C LEU A 207 17.13 17.56 9.06
N CYS A 208 16.19 17.09 8.23
CA CYS A 208 16.03 17.52 6.85
C CYS A 208 14.86 18.49 6.65
N LEU A 209 14.32 18.99 7.74
CA LEU A 209 13.26 20.00 7.79
C LEU A 209 13.81 21.32 8.34
N ALA A 210 13.20 22.43 7.94
CA ALA A 210 13.50 23.78 8.43
C ALA A 210 12.21 24.59 8.64
N GLY A 211 12.36 25.84 9.11
CA GLY A 211 11.24 26.76 9.30
C GLY A 211 10.29 26.33 10.42
N SER A 212 9.01 26.33 10.13
CA SER A 212 7.94 26.00 11.10
C SER A 212 7.74 24.48 11.18
N ILE A 213 8.55 23.80 11.98
CA ILE A 213 8.49 22.35 12.12
C ILE A 213 7.38 21.97 13.10
N GLY A 214 6.39 21.22 12.61
CA GLY A 214 5.34 20.57 13.39
C GLY A 214 5.79 19.16 13.83
N ARG A 215 5.11 18.64 14.87
CA ARG A 215 5.37 17.32 15.45
C ARG A 215 4.07 16.58 15.67
N TYR A 216 3.97 15.36 15.16
CA TYR A 216 2.87 14.46 15.44
C TYR A 216 3.12 13.75 16.78
N VAL A 217 2.75 14.41 17.88
CA VAL A 217 2.98 13.94 19.27
C VAL A 217 1.68 13.93 20.10
N GLY A 218 0.55 14.04 19.46
CA GLY A 218 -0.77 13.90 20.09
C GLY A 218 -1.05 12.45 20.52
N PRO A 219 -2.22 12.19 21.08
CA PRO A 219 -2.63 10.85 21.50
C PRO A 219 -2.50 9.84 20.34
N GLY A 220 -1.78 8.72 20.56
CA GLY A 220 -1.56 7.66 19.59
C GLY A 220 -0.54 7.97 18.48
N GLN A 221 0.04 9.17 18.41
CA GLN A 221 0.98 9.57 17.37
C GLN A 221 2.46 9.28 17.72
N ILE A 222 2.76 9.07 18.99
CA ILE A 222 4.06 8.52 19.41
C ILE A 222 3.91 7.00 19.42
N GLN A 223 4.67 6.32 18.58
CA GLN A 223 4.52 4.90 18.33
C GLN A 223 5.78 4.12 18.65
N ASN A 224 5.63 2.79 18.81
CA ASN A 224 6.74 1.87 19.04
C ASN A 224 6.94 1.05 17.75
N SER A 225 8.21 0.92 17.33
CA SER A 225 8.59 0.18 16.11
C SER A 225 8.38 -1.34 16.19
N GLY A 226 8.02 -1.87 17.36
CA GLY A 226 7.77 -3.29 17.56
C GLY A 226 8.94 -4.18 17.17
N GLN A 227 8.66 -5.42 16.86
CA GLN A 227 9.67 -6.41 16.42
C GLN A 227 10.09 -6.22 14.95
N LEU A 228 9.27 -5.55 14.15
CA LEU A 228 9.54 -5.31 12.73
C LEU A 228 10.47 -4.12 12.49
N GLY A 229 10.69 -3.28 13.51
CA GLY A 229 11.49 -2.06 13.34
C GLY A 229 10.79 -1.01 12.47
N GLU A 230 9.45 -0.92 12.60
CA GLU A 230 8.62 -0.07 11.76
C GLU A 230 7.49 0.57 12.57
N PHE A 231 7.12 1.80 12.23
CA PHE A 231 5.86 2.40 12.69
C PHE A 231 5.23 3.25 11.60
N SER A 232 3.90 3.38 11.64
CA SER A 232 3.14 4.11 10.64
C SER A 232 2.10 5.04 11.26
N LEU A 233 1.74 6.10 10.55
CA LEU A 233 0.72 7.06 10.99
C LEU A 233 -0.15 7.48 9.80
N ALA A 234 -1.44 7.19 9.87
CA ALA A 234 -2.43 7.81 9.00
C ALA A 234 -2.59 9.27 9.42
N LEU A 235 -2.40 10.17 8.48
CA LEU A 235 -2.48 11.61 8.72
C LEU A 235 -3.93 12.11 8.64
N ASP A 236 -4.28 13.01 9.53
CA ASP A 236 -5.41 13.92 9.30
C ASP A 236 -4.87 15.21 8.68
N LEU A 237 -5.04 15.37 7.38
CA LEU A 237 -4.56 16.53 6.63
C LEU A 237 -5.28 17.82 7.03
N THR A 238 -6.41 17.73 7.74
CA THR A 238 -7.11 18.90 8.30
C THR A 238 -6.53 19.36 9.64
N GLN A 239 -5.67 18.53 10.26
CA GLN A 239 -5.06 18.76 11.57
C GLN A 239 -3.53 18.60 11.52
N THR A 240 -2.90 19.12 10.47
CA THR A 240 -1.43 19.08 10.32
C THR A 240 -0.77 19.98 11.35
N PRO A 241 0.13 19.46 12.21
CA PRO A 241 0.72 20.23 13.28
C PRO A 241 1.70 21.30 12.78
N THR A 242 1.71 22.42 13.46
CA THR A 242 2.70 23.49 13.34
C THR A 242 3.16 23.91 14.76
N PRO A 243 4.20 24.72 14.91
CA PRO A 243 4.62 25.21 16.24
C PRO A 243 3.55 26.01 17.00
N THR A 244 2.57 26.55 16.28
CA THR A 244 1.54 27.45 16.84
C THR A 244 0.14 26.87 16.81
N GLY A 245 -0.04 25.60 16.43
CA GLY A 245 -1.34 24.94 16.36
C GLY A 245 -1.44 24.02 15.14
N PHE A 246 -2.64 23.87 14.59
CA PHE A 246 -2.91 23.01 13.46
C PHE A 246 -3.35 23.80 12.24
N VAL A 247 -3.04 23.29 11.05
CA VAL A 247 -3.47 23.84 9.77
C VAL A 247 -4.00 22.71 8.87
N THR A 248 -4.86 23.07 7.93
CA THR A 248 -5.32 22.16 6.88
C THR A 248 -4.39 22.26 5.68
N ILE A 249 -3.94 21.12 5.17
CA ILE A 249 -3.20 21.04 3.91
C ILE A 249 -4.15 21.31 2.75
N GLN A 250 -3.72 22.16 1.82
CA GLN A 250 -4.51 22.57 0.65
C GLN A 250 -3.89 22.04 -0.65
N ALA A 251 -4.72 21.88 -1.68
CA ALA A 251 -4.25 21.60 -3.03
C ALA A 251 -3.24 22.69 -3.49
N GLY A 252 -2.18 22.26 -4.18
CA GLY A 252 -1.08 23.14 -4.60
C GLY A 252 0.01 23.35 -3.55
N GLU A 253 -0.15 22.86 -2.32
CA GLU A 253 0.88 22.97 -1.28
C GLU A 253 1.86 21.79 -1.35
N THR A 254 3.13 22.08 -1.04
CA THR A 254 4.15 21.03 -0.82
C THR A 254 4.45 20.95 0.68
N TRP A 255 4.37 19.74 1.21
CA TRP A 255 4.73 19.43 2.58
C TRP A 255 5.82 18.37 2.63
N ASN A 256 6.71 18.50 3.62
CA ASN A 256 7.83 17.60 3.83
C ASN A 256 7.66 16.90 5.16
N PHE A 257 7.99 15.62 5.20
CA PHE A 257 7.84 14.78 6.37
C PHE A 257 9.15 14.06 6.67
N GLN A 258 9.38 13.73 7.94
CA GLN A 258 10.53 12.99 8.40
C GLN A 258 10.19 12.22 9.67
N GLY A 259 10.70 11.01 9.85
CA GLY A 259 10.61 10.24 11.08
C GLY A 259 11.75 10.60 12.04
N TRP A 260 11.43 10.76 13.32
CA TRP A 260 12.38 10.79 14.43
C TRP A 260 12.16 9.56 15.30
N HIS A 261 13.23 8.92 15.76
CA HIS A 261 13.14 7.79 16.67
C HIS A 261 14.25 7.77 17.70
N ARG A 262 14.01 7.08 18.81
CA ARG A 262 15.07 6.78 19.79
C ARG A 262 16.07 5.81 19.20
N ASP A 263 17.32 5.96 19.63
CA ASP A 263 18.43 5.13 19.19
C ASP A 263 19.44 4.98 20.32
N SER A 264 20.52 4.23 20.08
CA SER A 264 21.63 4.09 21.03
C SER A 264 22.96 4.00 20.30
N VAL A 265 23.99 4.57 20.88
CA VAL A 265 25.39 4.44 20.40
C VAL A 265 26.28 4.01 21.54
N GLY A 266 26.95 2.87 21.38
CA GLY A 266 27.80 2.31 22.43
C GLY A 266 27.07 2.07 23.75
N GLY A 267 25.76 1.78 23.71
CA GLY A 267 24.92 1.60 24.89
C GLY A 267 24.40 2.90 25.53
N SER A 268 24.75 4.06 24.99
CA SER A 268 24.24 5.36 25.45
C SER A 268 23.01 5.76 24.63
N ALA A 269 21.94 6.21 25.32
CA ALA A 269 20.73 6.67 24.68
C ALA A 269 20.97 7.90 23.81
N THR A 270 20.44 7.89 22.60
CA THR A 270 20.47 8.99 21.66
C THR A 270 19.16 8.97 20.81
N SER A 271 19.16 9.59 19.66
CA SER A 271 18.09 9.55 18.65
C SER A 271 18.68 9.53 17.25
N ASN A 272 17.83 9.19 16.29
CA ASN A 272 18.18 9.25 14.89
C ASN A 272 16.96 9.74 14.08
N PHE A 273 17.16 9.95 12.80
CA PHE A 273 16.14 10.39 11.85
C PHE A 273 16.14 9.49 10.61
N THR A 274 15.01 9.35 9.97
CA THR A 274 14.91 8.84 8.61
C THR A 274 15.51 9.85 7.61
N ASP A 275 15.57 9.50 6.34
CA ASP A 275 15.57 10.49 5.26
C ASP A 275 14.27 11.32 5.28
N GLY A 276 14.08 12.24 4.36
CA GLY A 276 12.86 13.04 4.22
C GLY A 276 12.01 12.57 3.04
N VAL A 277 10.70 12.81 3.10
CA VAL A 277 9.80 12.68 1.96
C VAL A 277 9.05 13.98 1.72
N SER A 278 8.98 14.42 0.46
CA SER A 278 8.31 15.63 0.03
C SER A 278 7.07 15.26 -0.79
N VAL A 279 5.90 15.74 -0.39
CA VAL A 279 4.61 15.47 -1.06
C VAL A 279 4.04 16.79 -1.57
N MET A 280 3.75 16.84 -2.88
CA MET A 280 2.99 17.93 -3.50
C MET A 280 1.52 17.51 -3.57
N PHE A 281 0.67 18.21 -2.81
CA PHE A 281 -0.75 17.94 -2.75
C PHE A 281 -1.51 18.56 -3.93
N GLN A 282 -2.57 17.87 -4.38
CA GLN A 282 -3.42 18.24 -5.51
C GLN A 282 -4.84 18.54 -5.05
#